data_932d764cf3d99de1289ac930f86c3dbe
#
_entry.id   932d764cf3d99de1289ac930f86c3dbe
#
_cell.length_a   1.000
_cell.length_b   1.000
_cell.length_c   1.000
_cell.angle_alpha   90.00
_cell.angle_beta   90.00
_cell.angle_gamma   90.00
#
_symmetry.space_group_name_H-M   'P 1'
#
loop_
_entity.id
_entity.type
_entity.pdbx_description
1 polymer ?
#
loop_
_entity_poly.entity_id
_entity_poly.type
_entity_poly.pdbx_seq_one_letter_code
_entity_poly.pdbx_strand_id
1 'polypeptide(L)'
;MGGQAASMFGATTYQSTIHLCLRGQGSKMPKGQNAQDETLDYSAVIILACVFIPLERLLPMHAGQGILRRNWANDLFYLLFNGFVVRAGSTIVFGAAMATYSTYVDASHTAWVAGLPIWLQVIAVMVIADIGYYTAHRSSHAIPFLWKFHSVHHSVEEMDWLATHRVHPVDQVLSNAMAFLPIYFIGFSPMAIGIHVAIYQAQALLSHSNLRVNFGPLKYLFASPDYHHWHHANQPEAYDSNFAAQLSVIDLVAGTMFLPKHRPEKYGLTEHMPATYPEQMIYPFRAILKSWTGQKSQKGISHEQET
;
A
#
# COMPACT_ATOMS: atom_id res chain seq x y z
N MET A 1 -4.22 -27.40 -10.07
CA MET A 1 -5.21 -26.33 -9.79
C MET A 1 -4.69 -25.22 -8.86
N GLY A 2 -3.40 -25.20 -8.49
CA GLY A 2 -2.80 -24.20 -7.59
C GLY A 2 -2.16 -22.97 -8.24
N GLY A 3 -2.09 -22.89 -9.57
CA GLY A 3 -1.37 -21.81 -10.26
C GLY A 3 -2.21 -20.58 -10.67
N GLN A 4 -3.51 -20.71 -10.73
CA GLN A 4 -4.39 -19.63 -11.23
C GLN A 4 -4.84 -18.63 -10.15
N ALA A 5 -4.92 -19.01 -8.88
CA ALA A 5 -5.33 -18.11 -7.81
C ALA A 5 -4.29 -17.01 -7.47
N ALA A 6 -3.00 -17.29 -7.70
CA ALA A 6 -1.92 -16.35 -7.43
C ALA A 6 -1.82 -15.20 -8.48
N SER A 7 -2.35 -15.41 -9.69
CA SER A 7 -2.38 -14.39 -10.75
C SER A 7 -3.46 -13.32 -10.51
N MET A 8 -4.52 -13.63 -9.77
CA MET A 8 -5.68 -12.78 -9.58
C MET A 8 -5.43 -11.51 -8.73
N PHE A 9 -4.37 -11.48 -7.89
CA PHE A 9 -4.22 -10.41 -6.90
C PHE A 9 -2.90 -9.63 -6.99
N GLY A 10 -2.36 -9.42 -8.19
CA GLY A 10 -1.09 -8.71 -8.32
C GLY A 10 0.13 -9.52 -7.84
N ALA A 11 -0.08 -10.75 -7.35
CA ALA A 11 0.98 -11.68 -6.96
C ALA A 11 1.88 -12.04 -8.15
N THR A 12 1.39 -12.00 -9.38
CA THR A 12 2.19 -12.10 -10.61
C THR A 12 3.24 -11.01 -10.71
N THR A 13 2.96 -9.82 -10.22
CA THR A 13 3.92 -8.70 -10.20
C THR A 13 5.12 -9.02 -9.30
N TYR A 14 4.86 -9.62 -8.13
CA TYR A 14 5.89 -10.04 -7.19
C TYR A 14 6.57 -11.35 -7.60
N GLN A 15 5.83 -12.34 -8.10
CA GLN A 15 6.39 -13.61 -8.58
C GLN A 15 7.30 -13.42 -9.79
N SER A 16 6.96 -12.54 -10.73
CA SER A 16 7.84 -12.25 -11.88
C SER A 16 9.16 -11.61 -11.44
N THR A 17 9.12 -10.72 -10.45
CA THR A 17 10.34 -10.12 -9.88
C THR A 17 11.18 -11.16 -9.13
N ILE A 18 10.55 -12.05 -8.36
CA ILE A 18 11.21 -13.19 -7.68
C ILE A 18 11.85 -14.12 -8.68
N HIS A 19 11.16 -14.49 -9.75
CA HIS A 19 11.70 -15.38 -10.80
C HIS A 19 12.86 -14.74 -11.57
N LEU A 20 12.86 -13.44 -11.81
CA LEU A 20 14.01 -12.75 -12.43
C LEU A 20 15.23 -12.74 -11.49
N CYS A 21 15.04 -12.46 -10.21
CA CYS A 21 16.14 -12.47 -9.22
C CYS A 21 16.73 -13.87 -8.98
N LEU A 22 15.89 -14.91 -8.95
CA LEU A 22 16.34 -16.29 -8.77
C LEU A 22 17.02 -16.89 -10.03
N ARG A 23 16.76 -16.33 -11.22
CA ARG A 23 17.38 -16.80 -12.49
C ARG A 23 18.87 -16.45 -12.63
N GLY A 24 19.42 -15.59 -11.79
CA GLY A 24 20.88 -15.32 -11.77
C GLY A 24 21.72 -16.53 -11.37
N GLN A 25 21.14 -17.64 -10.91
CA GLN A 25 21.83 -18.86 -10.52
C GLN A 25 21.60 -20.00 -11.51
N GLY A 26 22.07 -19.85 -12.74
CA GLY A 26 22.52 -20.98 -13.58
C GLY A 26 21.55 -22.09 -13.99
N SER A 27 20.23 -21.97 -13.88
CA SER A 27 19.30 -22.98 -14.34
C SER A 27 18.86 -22.76 -15.80
N LYS A 28 19.23 -23.67 -16.69
CA LYS A 28 18.79 -23.68 -18.11
C LYS A 28 17.26 -23.83 -18.17
N MET A 29 16.63 -22.95 -18.92
CA MET A 29 15.19 -22.99 -19.21
C MET A 29 14.78 -24.31 -19.86
N PRO A 30 13.63 -24.90 -19.50
CA PRO A 30 12.95 -25.84 -20.34
C PRO A 30 12.51 -25.15 -21.64
N LYS A 31 12.94 -25.68 -22.79
CA LYS A 31 12.48 -25.22 -24.11
C LYS A 31 10.97 -25.47 -24.20
N GLY A 32 10.17 -24.41 -24.26
CA GLY A 32 8.73 -24.53 -24.51
C GLY A 32 7.79 -23.65 -23.69
N GLN A 33 8.27 -22.80 -22.77
CA GLN A 33 7.42 -21.75 -22.21
C GLN A 33 7.43 -20.54 -23.16
N ASN A 34 6.38 -20.45 -23.98
CA ASN A 34 6.05 -19.23 -24.70
C ASN A 34 5.98 -18.10 -23.67
N ALA A 35 6.53 -16.92 -24.02
CA ALA A 35 6.19 -15.67 -23.35
C ALA A 35 4.66 -15.58 -23.44
N GLN A 36 3.98 -15.88 -22.33
CA GLN A 36 2.56 -15.65 -22.26
C GLN A 36 2.40 -14.14 -22.44
N ASP A 37 1.65 -13.80 -23.45
CA ASP A 37 1.20 -12.45 -23.72
C ASP A 37 0.70 -11.86 -22.40
N GLU A 38 1.40 -10.87 -21.85
CA GLU A 38 0.97 -10.17 -20.64
C GLU A 38 -0.18 -9.23 -21.03
N THR A 39 -1.28 -9.83 -21.48
CA THR A 39 -2.55 -9.10 -21.63
C THR A 39 -2.97 -8.66 -20.25
N LEU A 40 -3.29 -7.37 -20.10
CA LEU A 40 -3.85 -6.81 -18.88
C LEU A 40 -5.05 -7.65 -18.48
N ASP A 41 -4.91 -8.39 -17.37
CA ASP A 41 -5.99 -9.21 -16.85
C ASP A 41 -6.96 -8.33 -16.06
N TYR A 42 -7.94 -7.78 -16.75
CA TYR A 42 -9.01 -6.97 -16.15
C TYR A 42 -10.00 -7.79 -15.31
N SER A 43 -9.91 -9.13 -15.35
CA SER A 43 -10.82 -10.00 -14.60
C SER A 43 -10.76 -9.73 -13.09
N ALA A 44 -9.56 -9.49 -12.56
CA ALA A 44 -9.38 -9.16 -11.15
C ALA A 44 -10.10 -7.85 -10.77
N VAL A 45 -10.02 -6.82 -11.59
CA VAL A 45 -10.71 -5.54 -11.37
C VAL A 45 -12.22 -5.74 -11.37
N ILE A 46 -12.74 -6.51 -12.33
CA ILE A 46 -14.18 -6.81 -12.42
C ILE A 46 -14.64 -7.60 -11.20
N ILE A 47 -13.89 -8.62 -10.78
CA ILE A 47 -14.22 -9.42 -9.58
C ILE A 47 -14.24 -8.54 -8.34
N LEU A 48 -13.23 -7.70 -8.12
CA LEU A 48 -13.19 -6.78 -6.99
C LEU A 48 -14.37 -5.82 -6.99
N ALA A 49 -14.71 -5.23 -8.14
CA ALA A 49 -15.86 -4.36 -8.28
C ALA A 49 -17.17 -5.12 -8.00
N CYS A 50 -17.34 -6.35 -8.50
CA CYS A 50 -18.51 -7.19 -8.25
C CYS A 50 -18.65 -7.59 -6.78
N VAL A 51 -17.57 -7.63 -6.01
CA VAL A 51 -17.59 -7.94 -4.57
C VAL A 51 -17.77 -6.68 -3.75
N PHE A 52 -16.89 -5.68 -3.91
CA PHE A 52 -16.88 -4.51 -3.03
C PHE A 52 -18.06 -3.56 -3.26
N ILE A 53 -18.46 -3.30 -4.51
CA ILE A 53 -19.56 -2.37 -4.78
C ILE A 53 -20.86 -2.80 -4.11
N PRO A 54 -21.34 -4.06 -4.23
CA PRO A 54 -22.53 -4.50 -3.51
C PRO A 54 -22.35 -4.47 -1.99
N LEU A 55 -21.20 -4.90 -1.47
CA LEU A 55 -20.95 -4.91 -0.03
C LEU A 55 -20.98 -3.51 0.57
N GLU A 56 -20.35 -2.54 -0.06
CA GLU A 56 -20.36 -1.13 0.38
C GLU A 56 -21.75 -0.49 0.30
N ARG A 57 -22.65 -1.00 -0.56
CA ARG A 57 -24.06 -0.58 -0.61
C ARG A 57 -24.91 -1.21 0.48
N LEU A 58 -24.64 -2.47 0.79
CA LEU A 58 -25.41 -3.22 1.80
C LEU A 58 -24.98 -2.87 3.23
N LEU A 59 -23.72 -2.61 3.45
CA LEU A 59 -23.11 -2.37 4.77
C LEU A 59 -22.26 -1.10 4.80
N PRO A 60 -22.78 0.08 4.41
CA PRO A 60 -21.98 1.29 4.30
C PRO A 60 -21.52 1.78 5.67
N MET A 61 -20.26 2.24 5.74
CA MET A 61 -19.75 3.01 6.87
C MET A 61 -20.31 4.44 6.84
N HIS A 62 -20.28 5.06 5.67
CA HIS A 62 -20.85 6.37 5.38
C HIS A 62 -22.01 6.21 4.39
N ALA A 63 -23.23 6.34 4.91
CA ALA A 63 -24.45 6.25 4.09
C ALA A 63 -24.53 7.45 3.12
N GLY A 64 -25.06 7.20 1.92
CA GLY A 64 -25.25 8.25 0.91
C GLY A 64 -24.06 8.49 -0.03
N GLN A 65 -22.90 7.86 0.22
CA GLN A 65 -21.80 7.92 -0.73
C GLN A 65 -22.17 7.26 -2.07
N GLY A 66 -21.92 7.94 -3.20
CA GLY A 66 -22.20 7.43 -4.54
C GLY A 66 -21.29 6.27 -4.94
N ILE A 67 -21.72 5.39 -5.87
CA ILE A 67 -20.85 4.35 -6.46
C ILE A 67 -19.70 5.00 -7.22
N LEU A 68 -20.03 6.01 -8.03
CA LEU A 68 -19.06 6.84 -8.73
C LEU A 68 -18.82 8.10 -7.92
N ARG A 69 -18.08 7.94 -6.81
CA ARG A 69 -17.72 9.06 -5.95
C ARG A 69 -16.77 10.06 -6.62
N ARG A 70 -16.50 11.17 -5.97
CA ARG A 70 -15.54 12.15 -6.48
C ARG A 70 -14.19 11.52 -6.79
N ASN A 71 -13.64 11.81 -7.96
CA ASN A 71 -12.32 11.32 -8.42
C ASN A 71 -12.17 9.79 -8.59
N TRP A 72 -13.27 9.01 -8.66
CA TRP A 72 -13.22 7.56 -8.89
C TRP A 72 -12.44 7.18 -10.15
N ALA A 73 -12.58 7.95 -11.24
CA ALA A 73 -11.90 7.68 -12.50
C ALA A 73 -10.37 7.84 -12.37
N ASN A 74 -9.92 8.79 -11.56
CA ASN A 74 -8.50 8.94 -11.23
C ASN A 74 -7.97 7.72 -10.46
N ASP A 75 -8.74 7.21 -9.49
CA ASP A 75 -8.34 6.02 -8.73
C ASP A 75 -8.37 4.75 -9.57
N LEU A 76 -9.31 4.64 -10.51
CA LEU A 76 -9.30 3.58 -11.50
C LEU A 76 -8.04 3.65 -12.37
N PHE A 77 -7.60 4.86 -12.73
CA PHE A 77 -6.35 5.02 -13.47
C PHE A 77 -5.14 4.56 -12.64
N TYR A 78 -5.09 4.88 -11.34
CA TYR A 78 -4.08 4.33 -10.43
C TYR A 78 -4.09 2.80 -10.41
N LEU A 79 -5.26 2.18 -10.25
CA LEU A 79 -5.40 0.71 -10.25
C LEU A 79 -4.85 0.09 -11.54
N LEU A 80 -5.13 0.68 -12.70
CA LEU A 80 -4.76 0.11 -13.99
C LEU A 80 -3.30 0.36 -14.38
N PHE A 81 -2.74 1.53 -14.04
CA PHE A 81 -1.46 1.97 -14.60
C PHE A 81 -0.32 2.11 -13.58
N ASN A 82 -0.63 2.45 -12.32
CA ASN A 82 0.40 2.69 -11.32
C ASN A 82 1.27 1.45 -11.05
N GLY A 83 0.69 0.27 -11.14
CA GLY A 83 1.37 -1.00 -10.95
C GLY A 83 2.59 -1.21 -11.86
N PHE A 84 2.58 -0.68 -13.09
CA PHE A 84 3.74 -0.77 -14.00
C PHE A 84 4.92 0.05 -13.50
N VAL A 85 4.66 1.28 -13.05
CA VAL A 85 5.70 2.18 -12.55
C VAL A 85 6.29 1.65 -11.24
N VAL A 86 5.43 1.19 -10.32
CA VAL A 86 5.84 0.59 -9.06
C VAL A 86 6.64 -0.68 -9.29
N ARG A 87 6.23 -1.54 -10.23
CA ARG A 87 6.97 -2.77 -10.58
C ARG A 87 8.37 -2.45 -11.09
N ALA A 88 8.50 -1.49 -12.02
CA ALA A 88 9.80 -1.09 -12.54
C ALA A 88 10.72 -0.57 -11.42
N GLY A 89 10.23 0.36 -10.59
CA GLY A 89 10.97 0.90 -9.45
C GLY A 89 11.36 -0.17 -8.43
N SER A 90 10.42 -1.05 -8.06
CA SER A 90 10.69 -2.17 -7.15
C SER A 90 11.73 -3.13 -7.72
N THR A 91 11.66 -3.48 -9.02
CA THR A 91 12.64 -4.36 -9.66
C THR A 91 14.05 -3.78 -9.57
N ILE A 92 14.22 -2.48 -9.78
CA ILE A 92 15.51 -1.81 -9.67
C ILE A 92 16.02 -1.88 -8.22
N VAL A 93 15.20 -1.48 -7.26
CA VAL A 93 15.58 -1.43 -5.83
C VAL A 93 15.91 -2.82 -5.29
N PHE A 94 15.02 -3.80 -5.51
CA PHE A 94 15.22 -5.17 -5.04
C PHE A 94 16.37 -5.86 -5.79
N GLY A 95 16.49 -5.66 -7.11
CA GLY A 95 17.59 -6.20 -7.90
C GLY A 95 18.94 -5.71 -7.42
N ALA A 96 19.09 -4.40 -7.18
CA ALA A 96 20.32 -3.83 -6.65
C ALA A 96 20.64 -4.32 -5.23
N ALA A 97 19.63 -4.36 -4.36
CA ALA A 97 19.79 -4.85 -2.99
C ALA A 97 20.21 -6.32 -2.94
N MET A 98 19.57 -7.18 -3.74
CA MET A 98 19.88 -8.62 -3.81
C MET A 98 21.23 -8.89 -4.45
N ALA A 99 21.63 -8.14 -5.49
CA ALA A 99 22.97 -8.24 -6.08
C ALA A 99 24.05 -7.90 -5.06
N THR A 100 23.85 -6.84 -4.27
CA THR A 100 24.76 -6.46 -3.19
C THR A 100 24.80 -7.52 -2.10
N TYR A 101 23.63 -7.98 -1.64
CA TYR A 101 23.51 -9.01 -0.61
C TYR A 101 24.24 -10.31 -0.99
N SER A 102 24.03 -10.82 -2.21
CA SER A 102 24.64 -12.06 -2.70
C SER A 102 26.18 -11.99 -2.82
N THR A 103 26.74 -10.80 -2.82
CA THR A 103 28.20 -10.60 -2.83
C THR A 103 28.85 -10.84 -1.46
N TYR A 104 28.10 -10.59 -0.38
CA TYR A 104 28.62 -10.59 0.99
C TYR A 104 28.08 -11.71 1.87
N VAL A 105 27.01 -12.36 1.48
CA VAL A 105 26.28 -13.32 2.34
C VAL A 105 26.12 -14.67 1.64
N ASP A 106 26.55 -15.74 2.34
CA ASP A 106 26.31 -17.10 1.90
C ASP A 106 24.83 -17.46 2.09
N ALA A 107 24.23 -18.05 1.08
CA ALA A 107 22.82 -18.47 1.08
C ALA A 107 22.51 -19.65 2.02
N SER A 108 23.49 -20.27 2.65
CA SER A 108 23.29 -21.46 3.51
C SER A 108 22.36 -21.18 4.70
N HIS A 109 22.38 -19.96 5.27
CA HIS A 109 21.52 -19.59 6.40
C HIS A 109 20.04 -19.50 6.00
N THR A 110 19.72 -19.21 4.73
CA THR A 110 18.34 -19.06 4.25
C THR A 110 17.61 -20.41 4.15
N ALA A 111 18.35 -21.49 3.97
CA ALA A 111 17.78 -22.83 3.84
C ALA A 111 17.05 -23.28 5.11
N TRP A 112 17.54 -22.90 6.28
CA TRP A 112 16.89 -23.22 7.56
C TRP A 112 15.53 -22.52 7.68
N VAL A 113 15.46 -21.23 7.34
CA VAL A 113 14.21 -20.45 7.40
C VAL A 113 13.18 -20.97 6.40
N ALA A 114 13.60 -21.26 5.16
CA ALA A 114 12.74 -21.82 4.13
C ALA A 114 12.20 -23.23 4.49
N GLY A 115 12.90 -23.97 5.36
CA GLY A 115 12.48 -25.27 5.88
C GLY A 115 11.48 -25.23 7.04
N LEU A 116 11.18 -24.08 7.62
CA LEU A 116 10.20 -23.94 8.68
C LEU A 116 8.78 -24.27 8.18
N PRO A 117 7.85 -24.70 9.07
CA PRO A 117 6.45 -24.89 8.71
C PRO A 117 5.87 -23.63 8.06
N ILE A 118 5.11 -23.80 6.98
CA ILE A 118 4.61 -22.69 6.15
C ILE A 118 3.78 -21.65 6.95
N TRP A 119 2.95 -22.12 7.89
CA TRP A 119 2.15 -21.25 8.73
C TRP A 119 3.00 -20.33 9.63
N LEU A 120 4.13 -20.87 10.14
CA LEU A 120 5.07 -20.11 10.96
C LEU A 120 5.79 -19.04 10.10
N GLN A 121 6.20 -19.42 8.89
CA GLN A 121 6.78 -18.47 7.94
C GLN A 121 5.80 -17.34 7.60
N VAL A 122 4.53 -17.66 7.33
CA VAL A 122 3.50 -16.65 7.00
C VAL A 122 3.30 -15.67 8.15
N ILE A 123 3.22 -16.16 9.38
CA ILE A 123 3.09 -15.28 10.58
C ILE A 123 4.35 -14.40 10.73
N ALA A 124 5.54 -14.98 10.60
CA ALA A 124 6.78 -14.22 10.72
C ALA A 124 6.91 -13.16 9.62
N VAL A 125 6.58 -13.52 8.37
CA VAL A 125 6.55 -12.58 7.22
C VAL A 125 5.57 -11.45 7.50
N MET A 126 4.36 -11.73 8.00
CA MET A 126 3.35 -10.72 8.34
C MET A 126 3.89 -9.73 9.38
N VAL A 127 4.49 -10.22 10.46
CA VAL A 127 5.02 -9.37 11.53
C VAL A 127 6.18 -8.50 11.03
N ILE A 128 7.14 -9.11 10.32
CA ILE A 128 8.32 -8.40 9.81
C ILE A 128 7.93 -7.37 8.74
N ALA A 129 7.05 -7.76 7.81
CA ALA A 129 6.55 -6.86 6.77
C ALA A 129 5.83 -5.65 7.37
N ASP A 130 4.97 -5.89 8.36
CA ASP A 130 4.16 -4.82 8.92
C ASP A 130 4.99 -3.88 9.82
N ILE A 131 6.01 -4.38 10.52
CA ILE A 131 6.99 -3.51 11.21
C ILE A 131 7.76 -2.65 10.21
N GLY A 132 8.19 -3.21 9.08
CA GLY A 132 8.85 -2.48 8.00
C GLY A 132 7.93 -1.42 7.38
N TYR A 133 6.68 -1.81 7.09
CA TYR A 133 5.66 -0.90 6.59
C TYR A 133 5.35 0.23 7.59
N TYR A 134 5.10 -0.10 8.86
CA TYR A 134 4.88 0.87 9.93
C TYR A 134 6.01 1.91 9.99
N THR A 135 7.25 1.44 9.90
CA THR A 135 8.44 2.32 9.95
C THR A 135 8.47 3.27 8.75
N ALA A 136 8.24 2.76 7.53
CA ALA A 136 8.17 3.58 6.33
C ALA A 136 7.01 4.58 6.40
N HIS A 137 5.83 4.13 6.78
CA HIS A 137 4.60 4.90 6.83
C HIS A 137 4.69 6.04 7.86
N ARG A 138 5.13 5.73 9.09
CA ARG A 138 5.39 6.74 10.12
C ARG A 138 6.47 7.74 9.68
N SER A 139 7.52 7.28 9.00
CA SER A 139 8.54 8.17 8.43
C SER A 139 7.97 9.07 7.35
N SER A 140 7.02 8.57 6.53
CA SER A 140 6.35 9.36 5.50
C SER A 140 5.48 10.48 6.08
N HIS A 141 4.95 10.31 7.29
CA HIS A 141 4.27 11.37 8.04
C HIS A 141 5.25 12.33 8.72
N ALA A 142 6.32 11.81 9.34
CA ALA A 142 7.25 12.60 10.14
C ALA A 142 8.25 13.43 9.31
N ILE A 143 8.60 12.98 8.11
CA ILE A 143 9.61 13.63 7.27
C ILE A 143 8.93 14.44 6.17
N PRO A 144 9.05 15.80 6.16
CA PRO A 144 8.33 16.66 5.22
C PRO A 144 8.60 16.35 3.74
N PHE A 145 9.79 15.85 3.41
CA PHE A 145 10.14 15.40 2.07
C PHE A 145 9.30 14.18 1.66
N LEU A 146 9.19 13.17 2.52
CA LEU A 146 8.44 11.94 2.26
C LEU A 146 6.93 12.20 2.25
N TRP A 147 6.47 13.08 3.15
CA TRP A 147 5.07 13.52 3.19
C TRP A 147 4.56 14.04 1.83
N LYS A 148 5.40 14.72 1.04
CA LYS A 148 4.98 15.21 -0.28
C LYS A 148 4.54 14.09 -1.21
N PHE A 149 5.13 12.92 -1.11
CA PHE A 149 4.72 11.72 -1.87
C PHE A 149 3.51 11.04 -1.23
N HIS A 150 3.52 10.89 0.10
CA HIS A 150 2.47 10.22 0.86
C HIS A 150 1.17 11.02 0.91
N SER A 151 1.23 12.34 0.84
CA SER A 151 0.05 13.21 0.79
C SER A 151 -0.85 12.95 -0.42
N VAL A 152 -0.34 12.35 -1.51
CA VAL A 152 -1.16 11.87 -2.63
C VAL A 152 -2.15 10.81 -2.15
N HIS A 153 -1.71 9.89 -1.29
CA HIS A 153 -2.57 8.86 -0.68
C HIS A 153 -3.64 9.49 0.23
N HIS A 154 -3.26 10.43 1.08
CA HIS A 154 -4.16 11.16 1.97
C HIS A 154 -5.08 12.16 1.25
N SER A 155 -4.94 12.37 -0.05
CA SER A 155 -5.80 13.28 -0.82
C SER A 155 -7.20 12.72 -1.13
N VAL A 156 -7.49 11.51 -0.72
CA VAL A 156 -8.81 10.88 -0.88
C VAL A 156 -9.82 11.56 0.04
N GLU A 157 -10.89 12.11 -0.53
CA GLU A 157 -11.95 12.81 0.21
C GLU A 157 -13.15 11.93 0.53
N GLU A 158 -13.32 10.84 -0.18
CA GLU A 158 -14.36 9.82 0.03
C GLU A 158 -13.73 8.43 -0.08
N MET A 159 -13.71 7.70 1.03
CA MET A 159 -13.06 6.40 1.13
C MET A 159 -13.93 5.30 0.53
N ASP A 160 -13.35 4.47 -0.31
CA ASP A 160 -13.91 3.21 -0.82
C ASP A 160 -12.77 2.24 -1.16
N TRP A 161 -13.11 1.01 -1.56
CA TRP A 161 -12.14 -0.01 -1.93
C TRP A 161 -11.15 0.45 -3.01
N LEU A 162 -11.58 1.32 -3.93
CA LEU A 162 -10.76 1.82 -5.04
C LEU A 162 -9.70 2.83 -4.56
N ALA A 163 -9.97 3.53 -3.46
CA ALA A 163 -9.04 4.49 -2.84
C ALA A 163 -7.70 3.86 -2.42
N THR A 164 -7.69 2.55 -2.13
CA THR A 164 -6.49 1.76 -1.82
C THR A 164 -5.37 1.97 -2.83
N HIS A 165 -5.70 2.20 -4.08
CA HIS A 165 -4.75 2.25 -5.19
C HIS A 165 -4.14 3.64 -5.41
N ARG A 166 -4.70 4.72 -4.82
CA ARG A 166 -4.15 6.07 -4.94
C ARG A 166 -2.90 6.22 -4.07
N VAL A 167 -1.78 5.77 -4.57
CA VAL A 167 -0.47 5.85 -3.89
C VAL A 167 0.58 6.31 -4.90
N HIS A 168 1.40 7.30 -4.52
CA HIS A 168 2.50 7.74 -5.40
C HIS A 168 3.55 6.61 -5.54
N PRO A 169 4.08 6.32 -6.76
CA PRO A 169 5.03 5.20 -6.96
C PRO A 169 6.25 5.25 -6.06
N VAL A 170 6.82 6.43 -5.80
CA VAL A 170 7.98 6.59 -4.92
C VAL A 170 7.65 6.15 -3.49
N ASP A 171 6.50 6.56 -2.96
CA ASP A 171 6.02 6.15 -1.65
C ASP A 171 5.80 4.64 -1.56
N GLN A 172 5.14 4.07 -2.57
CA GLN A 172 4.88 2.63 -2.61
C GLN A 172 6.16 1.80 -2.75
N VAL A 173 7.13 2.23 -3.57
CA VAL A 173 8.44 1.55 -3.70
C VAL A 173 9.22 1.60 -2.39
N LEU A 174 9.22 2.74 -1.70
CA LEU A 174 9.86 2.87 -0.39
C LEU A 174 9.21 1.94 0.65
N SER A 175 7.89 1.98 0.76
CA SER A 175 7.13 1.13 1.69
C SER A 175 7.36 -0.36 1.40
N ASN A 176 7.31 -0.75 0.12
CA ASN A 176 7.62 -2.11 -0.32
C ASN A 176 9.05 -2.51 0.04
N ALA A 177 10.03 -1.63 -0.17
CA ALA A 177 11.43 -1.93 0.15
C ALA A 177 11.60 -2.17 1.66
N MET A 178 11.06 -1.30 2.50
CA MET A 178 11.14 -1.43 3.96
C MET A 178 10.42 -2.68 4.48
N ALA A 179 9.28 -3.04 3.88
CA ALA A 179 8.51 -4.21 4.26
C ALA A 179 9.18 -5.53 3.82
N PHE A 180 9.66 -5.61 2.58
CA PHE A 180 10.03 -6.88 1.96
C PHE A 180 11.52 -7.18 1.88
N LEU A 181 12.43 -6.18 1.85
CA LEU A 181 13.87 -6.48 1.82
C LEU A 181 14.33 -7.32 3.02
N PRO A 182 13.91 -7.05 4.26
CA PRO A 182 14.27 -7.92 5.39
C PRO A 182 13.80 -9.37 5.20
N ILE A 183 12.61 -9.56 4.62
CA ILE A 183 12.02 -10.88 4.37
C ILE A 183 12.86 -11.67 3.37
N TYR A 184 13.31 -11.03 2.29
CA TYR A 184 14.19 -11.65 1.30
C TYR A 184 15.58 -11.97 1.87
N PHE A 185 16.15 -11.08 2.68
CA PHE A 185 17.45 -11.30 3.30
C PHE A 185 17.42 -12.44 4.34
N ILE A 186 16.31 -12.59 5.04
CA ILE A 186 16.11 -13.69 5.99
C ILE A 186 15.90 -15.03 5.26
N GLY A 187 15.35 -15.01 4.04
CA GLY A 187 15.22 -16.19 3.18
C GLY A 187 13.94 -16.99 3.38
N PHE A 188 12.82 -16.30 3.65
CA PHE A 188 11.50 -16.94 3.65
C PHE A 188 11.13 -17.51 2.27
N SER A 189 10.35 -18.62 2.27
CA SER A 189 9.94 -19.26 1.04
C SER A 189 9.03 -18.37 0.19
N PRO A 190 9.13 -18.44 -1.15
CA PRO A 190 8.23 -17.71 -2.05
C PRO A 190 6.75 -17.99 -1.80
N MET A 191 6.42 -19.21 -1.34
CA MET A 191 5.06 -19.60 -0.98
C MET A 191 4.55 -18.80 0.23
N ALA A 192 5.35 -18.67 1.29
CA ALA A 192 4.96 -17.88 2.48
C ALA A 192 4.77 -16.39 2.14
N ILE A 193 5.69 -15.85 1.33
CA ILE A 193 5.60 -14.47 0.86
C ILE A 193 4.34 -14.29 0.00
N GLY A 194 4.05 -15.19 -0.92
CA GLY A 194 2.85 -15.12 -1.77
C GLY A 194 1.54 -15.18 -0.98
N ILE A 195 1.44 -16.07 0.02
CA ILE A 195 0.29 -16.14 0.92
C ILE A 195 0.12 -14.83 1.70
N HIS A 196 1.21 -14.30 2.27
CA HIS A 196 1.17 -13.03 2.99
C HIS A 196 0.71 -11.88 2.08
N VAL A 197 1.24 -11.78 0.85
CA VAL A 197 0.83 -10.72 -0.10
C VAL A 197 -0.66 -10.80 -0.40
N ALA A 198 -1.22 -12.01 -0.57
CA ALA A 198 -2.67 -12.17 -0.80
C ALA A 198 -3.49 -11.69 0.41
N ILE A 199 -3.07 -12.03 1.64
CA ILE A 199 -3.72 -11.56 2.88
C ILE A 199 -3.62 -10.04 2.99
N TYR A 200 -2.42 -9.49 2.75
CA TYR A 200 -2.18 -8.04 2.79
C TYR A 200 -3.10 -7.27 1.83
N GLN A 201 -3.20 -7.72 0.58
CA GLN A 201 -4.04 -7.07 -0.43
C GLN A 201 -5.52 -7.12 -0.05
N ALA A 202 -6.00 -8.28 0.42
CA ALA A 202 -7.39 -8.40 0.89
C ALA A 202 -7.68 -7.44 2.06
N GLN A 203 -6.76 -7.34 3.02
CA GLN A 203 -6.91 -6.45 4.16
C GLN A 203 -6.78 -4.97 3.77
N ALA A 204 -5.87 -4.60 2.87
CA ALA A 204 -5.72 -3.23 2.38
C ALA A 204 -7.00 -2.74 1.68
N LEU A 205 -7.58 -3.57 0.81
CA LEU A 205 -8.88 -3.28 0.18
C LEU A 205 -10.00 -3.11 1.20
N LEU A 206 -10.06 -4.01 2.19
CA LEU A 206 -11.05 -3.95 3.26
C LEU A 206 -10.88 -2.69 4.11
N SER A 207 -9.64 -2.34 4.47
CA SER A 207 -9.33 -1.20 5.35
C SER A 207 -9.70 0.15 4.73
N HIS A 208 -9.59 0.29 3.40
CA HIS A 208 -10.01 1.51 2.70
C HIS A 208 -11.48 1.52 2.32
N SER A 209 -12.14 0.35 2.30
CA SER A 209 -13.52 0.23 1.84
C SER A 209 -14.50 1.01 2.72
N ASN A 210 -15.58 1.50 2.10
CA ASN A 210 -16.71 2.11 2.83
C ASN A 210 -17.57 1.04 3.53
N LEU A 211 -16.91 0.06 4.19
CA LEU A 211 -17.59 -1.05 4.85
C LEU A 211 -17.63 -0.88 6.37
N ARG A 212 -18.82 -1.00 6.93
CA ARG A 212 -19.05 -1.05 8.36
C ARG A 212 -18.81 -2.46 8.89
N VAL A 213 -17.55 -2.81 9.12
CA VAL A 213 -17.16 -4.11 9.68
C VAL A 213 -16.62 -3.92 11.09
N ASN A 214 -17.25 -4.56 12.06
CA ASN A 214 -16.81 -4.48 13.45
C ASN A 214 -15.95 -5.69 13.80
N PHE A 215 -14.68 -5.45 14.08
CA PHE A 215 -13.73 -6.49 14.53
C PHE A 215 -13.84 -6.83 16.03
N GLY A 216 -14.74 -6.18 16.77
CA GLY A 216 -14.84 -6.39 18.22
C GLY A 216 -13.50 -6.17 18.91
N PRO A 217 -13.07 -7.07 19.84
CA PRO A 217 -11.77 -6.99 20.49
C PRO A 217 -10.57 -7.17 19.54
N LEU A 218 -10.76 -7.87 18.41
CA LEU A 218 -9.68 -8.12 17.42
C LEU A 218 -9.18 -6.83 16.76
N LYS A 219 -9.91 -5.71 16.87
CA LYS A 219 -9.47 -4.40 16.39
C LYS A 219 -8.18 -3.87 17.05
N TYR A 220 -7.83 -4.43 18.23
CA TYR A 220 -6.56 -4.11 18.93
C TYR A 220 -5.40 -4.98 18.44
N LEU A 221 -5.68 -6.02 17.69
CA LEU A 221 -4.68 -6.90 17.09
C LEU A 221 -4.52 -6.68 15.58
N PHE A 222 -5.65 -6.51 14.88
CA PHE A 222 -5.69 -6.35 13.42
C PHE A 222 -6.29 -5.00 13.01
N ALA A 223 -5.68 -4.36 12.02
CA ALA A 223 -6.17 -3.13 11.44
C ALA A 223 -7.55 -3.36 10.80
N SER A 224 -8.55 -2.64 11.29
CA SER A 224 -9.94 -2.66 10.81
C SER A 224 -10.22 -1.48 9.87
N PRO A 225 -11.34 -1.47 9.13
CA PRO A 225 -11.75 -0.27 8.39
C PRO A 225 -11.83 0.97 9.29
N ASP A 226 -12.48 0.89 10.47
CA ASP A 226 -12.55 2.02 11.41
C ASP A 226 -11.16 2.56 11.80
N TYR A 227 -10.18 1.68 12.03
CA TYR A 227 -8.80 2.05 12.38
C TYR A 227 -8.12 2.83 11.23
N HIS A 228 -8.21 2.33 10.01
CA HIS A 228 -7.54 2.94 8.86
C HIS A 228 -8.26 4.20 8.35
N HIS A 229 -9.58 4.25 8.50
CA HIS A 229 -10.35 5.46 8.23
C HIS A 229 -9.95 6.62 9.17
N TRP A 230 -9.66 6.33 10.45
CA TRP A 230 -9.11 7.33 11.35
C TRP A 230 -7.70 7.79 10.94
N HIS A 231 -6.89 6.91 10.38
CA HIS A 231 -5.60 7.31 9.79
C HIS A 231 -5.76 8.33 8.66
N HIS A 232 -6.76 8.16 7.80
CA HIS A 232 -7.07 9.08 6.69
C HIS A 232 -7.89 10.31 7.09
N ALA A 233 -8.29 10.43 8.36
CA ALA A 233 -9.13 11.52 8.80
C ALA A 233 -8.41 12.88 8.73
N ASN A 234 -9.07 13.88 8.11
CA ASN A 234 -8.62 15.26 8.14
C ASN A 234 -9.18 15.99 9.38
N GLN A 235 -8.82 15.45 10.56
CA GLN A 235 -9.22 15.94 11.87
C GLN A 235 -8.00 15.95 12.78
N PRO A 236 -7.66 17.11 13.43
CA PRO A 236 -6.39 17.29 14.15
C PRO A 236 -6.10 16.23 15.22
N GLU A 237 -7.13 15.71 15.88
CA GLU A 237 -7.01 14.69 16.92
C GLU A 237 -6.54 13.33 16.40
N ALA A 238 -6.66 13.09 15.08
CA ALA A 238 -6.29 11.83 14.42
C ALA A 238 -4.93 11.90 13.71
N TYR A 239 -4.36 13.10 13.60
CA TYR A 239 -3.11 13.25 12.86
C TYR A 239 -1.99 12.42 13.50
N ASP A 240 -1.14 11.87 12.64
CA ASP A 240 0.02 11.06 13.04
C ASP A 240 -0.31 9.84 13.91
N SER A 241 -1.40 9.14 13.56
CA SER A 241 -1.85 7.92 14.24
C SER A 241 -2.10 6.76 13.26
N ASN A 242 -2.16 5.52 13.77
CA ASN A 242 -2.61 4.31 13.07
C ASN A 242 -1.78 3.97 11.81
N PHE A 243 -0.48 3.79 11.96
CA PHE A 243 0.44 3.59 10.83
C PHE A 243 0.56 2.14 10.34
N ALA A 244 0.23 1.13 11.17
CA ALA A 244 0.34 -0.27 10.75
C ALA A 244 -0.68 -0.62 9.66
N ALA A 245 -0.27 -1.49 8.70
CA ALA A 245 -1.15 -1.91 7.63
C ALA A 245 -2.06 -3.08 8.01
N GLN A 246 -1.54 -4.02 8.81
CA GLN A 246 -2.24 -5.27 9.14
C GLN A 246 -2.43 -5.47 10.65
N LEU A 247 -1.39 -5.18 11.44
CA LEU A 247 -1.31 -5.48 12.87
C LEU A 247 -1.41 -4.21 13.70
N SER A 248 -2.63 -3.76 13.99
CA SER A 248 -2.87 -2.56 14.81
C SER A 248 -2.21 -2.62 16.19
N VAL A 249 -1.87 -3.83 16.69
CA VAL A 249 -1.10 -4.00 17.92
C VAL A 249 0.27 -3.31 17.86
N ILE A 250 0.85 -3.10 16.69
CA ILE A 250 2.11 -2.35 16.54
C ILE A 250 1.89 -0.89 16.98
N ASP A 251 0.80 -0.25 16.54
CA ASP A 251 0.44 1.09 16.99
C ASP A 251 0.09 1.14 18.47
N LEU A 252 -0.57 0.10 18.99
CA LEU A 252 -0.88 0.00 20.41
C LEU A 252 0.40 0.00 21.25
N VAL A 253 1.39 -0.80 20.86
CA VAL A 253 2.69 -0.90 21.55
C VAL A 253 3.52 0.37 21.37
N ALA A 254 3.47 0.97 20.17
CA ALA A 254 4.21 2.20 19.86
C ALA A 254 3.55 3.49 20.40
N GLY A 255 2.33 3.39 20.97
CA GLY A 255 1.58 4.55 21.49
C GLY A 255 1.02 5.46 20.41
N THR A 256 0.82 4.94 19.19
CA THR A 256 0.28 5.69 18.03
C THR A 256 -1.13 5.26 17.63
N MET A 257 -1.76 4.38 18.43
CA MET A 257 -3.13 3.95 18.16
C MET A 257 -4.14 5.02 18.57
N PHE A 258 -5.01 5.39 17.62
CA PHE A 258 -6.15 6.26 17.85
C PHE A 258 -7.41 5.61 17.29
N LEU A 259 -8.35 5.22 18.16
CA LEU A 259 -9.55 4.48 17.78
C LEU A 259 -10.74 4.85 18.66
N PRO A 260 -11.31 6.05 18.50
CA PRO A 260 -12.48 6.51 19.26
C PRO A 260 -13.73 5.74 18.88
N LYS A 261 -14.82 5.91 19.64
CA LYS A 261 -16.09 5.19 19.41
C LYS A 261 -16.92 5.76 18.25
N HIS A 262 -16.68 7.01 17.87
CA HIS A 262 -17.32 7.64 16.70
C HIS A 262 -16.48 7.42 15.45
N ARG A 263 -16.95 7.84 14.30
CA ARG A 263 -16.26 7.72 13.00
C ARG A 263 -15.73 9.05 12.54
N PRO A 264 -14.71 9.05 11.65
CA PRO A 264 -14.26 10.27 11.00
C PRO A 264 -15.39 10.92 10.21
N GLU A 265 -15.44 12.24 10.29
CA GLU A 265 -16.43 13.05 9.54
C GLU A 265 -15.84 13.61 8.25
N LYS A 266 -14.51 13.75 8.19
CA LYS A 266 -13.82 14.42 7.11
C LYS A 266 -12.53 13.69 6.74
N TYR A 267 -12.32 13.52 5.44
CA TYR A 267 -11.11 12.96 4.84
C TYR A 267 -10.44 13.97 3.91
N GLY A 268 -9.31 13.60 3.33
CA GLY A 268 -8.55 14.41 2.40
C GLY A 268 -7.59 15.36 3.11
N LEU A 269 -7.12 16.36 2.38
CA LEU A 269 -6.13 17.31 2.83
C LEU A 269 -6.75 18.70 2.97
N THR A 270 -6.19 19.52 3.87
CA THR A 270 -6.51 20.94 3.94
C THR A 270 -5.89 21.72 2.77
N GLU A 271 -4.71 21.28 2.31
CA GLU A 271 -4.05 21.86 1.15
C GLU A 271 -4.63 21.30 -0.16
N HIS A 272 -4.60 22.11 -1.20
CA HIS A 272 -5.08 21.69 -2.52
C HIS A 272 -4.15 20.63 -3.13
N MET A 273 -4.72 19.47 -3.47
CA MET A 273 -4.07 18.42 -4.26
C MET A 273 -4.62 18.42 -5.69
N PRO A 274 -3.78 18.36 -6.72
CA PRO A 274 -4.26 18.19 -8.10
C PRO A 274 -5.17 16.96 -8.25
N ALA A 275 -6.14 17.06 -9.16
CA ALA A 275 -7.18 16.04 -9.28
C ALA A 275 -6.80 14.84 -10.16
N THR A 276 -5.80 15.00 -11.05
CA THR A 276 -5.47 13.98 -12.07
C THR A 276 -4.18 13.24 -11.77
N TYR A 277 -4.11 11.97 -12.18
CA TYR A 277 -2.93 11.13 -12.03
C TYR A 277 -1.63 11.78 -12.53
N PRO A 278 -1.54 12.34 -13.77
CA PRO A 278 -0.30 12.95 -14.23
C PRO A 278 0.16 14.14 -13.38
N GLU A 279 -0.79 14.95 -12.90
CA GLU A 279 -0.48 16.09 -12.06
C GLU A 279 -0.03 15.63 -10.66
N GLN A 280 -0.66 14.60 -10.10
CA GLN A 280 -0.28 14.00 -8.82
C GLN A 280 1.11 13.33 -8.89
N MET A 281 1.50 12.77 -10.04
CA MET A 281 2.87 12.26 -10.24
C MET A 281 3.92 13.36 -10.20
N ILE A 282 3.60 14.57 -10.65
CA ILE A 282 4.54 15.69 -10.70
C ILE A 282 4.48 16.54 -9.42
N TYR A 283 3.35 16.52 -8.72
CA TYR A 283 3.08 17.37 -7.54
C TYR A 283 4.18 17.32 -6.47
N PRO A 284 4.67 16.16 -6.00
CA PRO A 284 5.68 16.09 -4.96
C PRO A 284 6.97 16.82 -5.36
N PHE A 285 7.42 16.62 -6.59
CA PHE A 285 8.64 17.23 -7.12
C PHE A 285 8.52 18.75 -7.22
N ARG A 286 7.37 19.26 -7.67
CA ARG A 286 7.08 20.70 -7.69
C ARG A 286 7.02 21.29 -6.29
N ALA A 287 6.42 20.58 -5.34
CA ALA A 287 6.31 21.03 -3.96
C ALA A 287 7.69 21.08 -3.27
N ILE A 288 8.55 20.09 -3.53
CA ILE A 288 9.93 20.05 -3.04
C ILE A 288 10.74 21.21 -3.65
N LEU A 289 10.66 21.42 -4.96
CA LEU A 289 11.38 22.48 -5.63
C LEU A 289 10.97 23.89 -5.09
N LYS A 290 9.67 24.09 -4.88
CA LYS A 290 9.16 25.34 -4.26
C LYS A 290 9.71 25.55 -2.85
N SER A 291 9.82 24.50 -2.05
CA SER A 291 10.37 24.61 -0.69
C SER A 291 11.84 25.02 -0.70
N TRP A 292 12.61 24.58 -1.67
CA TRP A 292 14.04 24.91 -1.82
C TRP A 292 14.26 26.32 -2.39
N THR A 293 13.39 26.77 -3.29
CA THR A 293 13.51 28.11 -3.93
C THR A 293 12.95 29.25 -3.08
N GLY A 294 12.42 28.95 -1.89
CA GLY A 294 11.88 29.97 -0.97
C GLY A 294 10.60 30.65 -1.49
N GLN A 295 9.97 30.15 -2.56
CA GLN A 295 8.69 30.64 -3.03
C GLN A 295 7.60 30.28 -2.00
N LYS A 296 7.26 31.26 -1.13
CA LYS A 296 6.11 31.13 -0.22
C LYS A 296 4.85 30.86 -1.07
N SER A 297 4.11 29.82 -0.73
CA SER A 297 2.75 29.64 -1.21
C SER A 297 1.99 30.96 -0.93
N GLN A 298 1.43 31.57 -1.96
CA GLN A 298 0.46 32.65 -1.75
C GLN A 298 -0.73 32.00 -1.01
N LYS A 299 -0.76 32.14 0.32
CA LYS A 299 -1.99 32.00 1.09
C LYS A 299 -2.92 33.06 0.52
N GLY A 300 -4.03 32.62 -0.05
CA GLY A 300 -5.13 33.51 -0.38
C GLY A 300 -5.51 34.29 0.87
N ILE A 301 -5.11 35.55 0.92
CA ILE A 301 -5.65 36.54 1.84
C ILE A 301 -7.05 36.80 1.30
N SER A 302 -8.04 36.09 1.80
CA SER A 302 -9.41 36.56 1.73
C SER A 302 -9.50 37.70 2.76
N HIS A 303 -9.53 38.91 2.25
CA HIS A 303 -9.95 40.09 2.99
C HIS A 303 -11.34 39.84 3.56
N GLU A 304 -11.42 39.65 4.85
CA GLU A 304 -12.54 40.20 5.60
C GLU A 304 -12.15 41.59 5.99
N GLN A 305 -12.59 42.54 5.21
CA GLN A 305 -12.88 43.92 5.64
C GLN A 305 -14.34 44.15 5.40
N GLU A 306 -14.94 44.72 6.50
CA GLU A 306 -16.06 45.64 6.53
C GLU A 306 -17.38 45.05 6.96
N THR A 307 -18.02 45.63 7.80
CA THR A 307 -18.26 46.82 8.65
C THR A 307 -19.45 46.52 9.49
#